data_50ce986e309269fbc9f69c10346dd772
#
_entry.id   50ce986e309269fbc9f69c10346dd772
#
_cell.length_a   1.000
_cell.length_b   1.000
_cell.length_c   1.000
_cell.angle_alpha   90.00
_cell.angle_beta   90.00
_cell.angle_gamma   90.00
#
_symmetry.space_group_name_H-M   'P 1'
#
loop_
_entity.id
_entity.type
_entity.pdbx_description
1 polymer ?
#
loop_
_entity_poly.entity_id
_entity_poly.type
_entity_poly.pdbx_seq_one_letter_code
_entity_poly.pdbx_strand_id
1 'polypeptide(L)'
;GLLFGVANEVYLYNLQSGVTAPLDFARQPGFGVKEILGIGADNQYVYVLATVRVPTLRSADSCALFRGYRLRGAKWAFECLWEDTSVTETYYNLAAVPFGIGTRLYWGQTASGATTTNVMDIPAEWDETASGSFATSGTMYTSIARASFPGFVKRHLWFSMETDNTSSSS
;
A
#
# COMPACT_ATOMS: atom_id res chain seq x y z
N GLY A 1 12.07 8.42 14.74
CA GLY A 1 11.65 9.41 13.76
C GLY A 1 10.18 9.78 13.89
N LEU A 2 9.78 10.84 13.22
CA LEU A 2 8.39 11.28 13.13
C LEU A 2 7.92 11.16 11.68
N LEU A 3 6.75 10.54 11.46
CA LEU A 3 6.12 10.45 10.14
C LEU A 3 5.04 11.51 10.00
N PHE A 4 4.97 12.14 8.84
CA PHE A 4 3.91 13.10 8.51
C PHE A 4 3.64 13.11 7.00
N GLY A 5 2.40 13.45 6.64
CA GLY A 5 1.96 13.59 5.26
C GLY A 5 1.88 15.07 4.84
N VAL A 6 2.29 15.35 3.62
CA VAL A 6 2.08 16.66 2.98
C VAL A 6 1.56 16.40 1.57
N ALA A 7 0.35 16.86 1.29
CA ALA A 7 -0.34 16.61 0.03
C ALA A 7 -0.40 15.10 -0.29
N ASN A 8 0.39 14.62 -1.23
CA ASN A 8 0.41 13.24 -1.71
C ASN A 8 1.70 12.48 -1.35
N GLU A 9 2.55 13.05 -0.50
CA GLU A 9 3.83 12.44 -0.11
C GLU A 9 3.94 12.24 1.39
N VAL A 10 4.59 11.15 1.79
CA VAL A 10 4.93 10.82 3.18
C VAL A 10 6.38 11.15 3.45
N TYR A 11 6.63 11.81 4.56
CA TYR A 11 7.96 12.20 5.00
C TYR A 11 8.33 11.57 6.33
N LEU A 12 9.59 11.22 6.45
CA LEU A 12 10.20 10.82 7.71
C LEU A 12 11.15 11.92 8.19
N TYR A 13 10.85 12.48 9.36
CA TYR A 13 11.75 13.37 10.07
C TYR A 13 12.60 12.58 11.05
N ASN A 14 13.92 12.64 10.89
CA ASN A 14 14.85 12.01 11.81
C ASN A 14 15.17 12.97 12.95
N LEU A 15 14.71 12.61 14.16
CA LEU A 15 14.90 13.44 15.37
C LEU A 15 16.36 13.60 15.78
N GLN A 16 17.25 12.68 15.41
CA GLN A 16 18.66 12.75 15.78
C GLN A 16 19.47 13.66 14.84
N SER A 17 19.21 13.56 13.54
CA SER A 17 19.95 14.33 12.54
C SER A 17 19.26 15.62 12.11
N GLY A 18 17.98 15.81 12.45
CA GLY A 18 17.18 16.94 12.00
C GLY A 18 16.83 16.89 10.49
N VAL A 19 17.09 15.76 9.82
CA VAL A 19 16.87 15.62 8.37
C VAL A 19 15.47 15.10 8.08
N THR A 20 14.81 15.73 7.12
CA THR A 20 13.54 15.27 6.54
C THR A 20 13.81 14.58 5.21
N ALA A 21 13.26 13.40 5.00
CA ALA A 21 13.38 12.66 3.76
C ALA A 21 12.02 12.16 3.29
N PRO A 22 11.68 12.29 1.99
CA PRO A 22 10.47 11.69 1.43
C PRO A 22 10.61 10.17 1.39
N LEU A 23 9.48 9.47 1.49
CA LEU A 23 9.42 8.00 1.34
C LEU A 23 9.12 7.57 -0.10
N ASP A 24 9.03 8.52 -1.06
CA ASP A 24 8.65 8.29 -2.46
C ASP A 24 7.24 7.65 -2.62
N PHE A 25 6.35 7.90 -1.66
CA PHE A 25 4.99 7.34 -1.67
C PHE A 25 4.16 7.85 -2.86
N ALA A 26 4.31 9.11 -3.23
CA ALA A 26 3.57 9.72 -4.36
C ALA A 26 3.81 9.02 -5.71
N ARG A 27 4.87 8.21 -5.82
CA ARG A 27 5.28 7.54 -7.06
C ARG A 27 4.86 6.08 -7.15
N GLN A 28 3.78 5.69 -6.45
CA GLN A 28 3.33 4.30 -6.47
C GLN A 28 2.90 3.86 -7.87
N PRO A 29 3.45 2.76 -8.41
CA PRO A 29 3.05 2.25 -9.73
C PRO A 29 1.55 1.90 -9.76
N GLY A 30 0.86 2.33 -10.81
CA GLY A 30 -0.56 2.03 -11.00
C GLY A 30 -1.54 2.88 -10.17
N PHE A 31 -1.04 3.76 -9.31
CA PHE A 31 -1.87 4.65 -8.48
C PHE A 31 -1.46 6.12 -8.66
N GLY A 32 -2.39 6.95 -9.00
CA GLY A 32 -2.21 8.41 -8.93
C GLY A 32 -2.58 8.87 -7.53
N VAL A 33 -1.62 8.91 -6.61
CA VAL A 33 -1.84 9.38 -5.23
C VAL A 33 -2.20 10.87 -5.25
N LYS A 34 -3.34 11.22 -4.66
CA LYS A 34 -3.83 12.60 -4.61
C LYS A 34 -3.67 13.25 -3.26
N GLU A 35 -4.09 12.55 -2.22
CA GLU A 35 -4.12 13.08 -0.87
C GLU A 35 -3.90 11.96 0.15
N ILE A 36 -3.15 12.26 1.20
CA ILE A 36 -2.97 11.37 2.33
C ILE A 36 -4.04 11.68 3.37
N LEU A 37 -4.85 10.69 3.70
CA LEU A 37 -5.94 10.77 4.66
C LEU A 37 -5.53 10.38 6.07
N GLY A 38 -4.54 9.51 6.18
CA GLY A 38 -4.03 9.05 7.47
C GLY A 38 -2.73 8.26 7.35
N ILE A 39 -1.94 8.31 8.42
CA ILE A 39 -0.69 7.56 8.53
C ILE A 39 -0.68 6.86 9.88
N GLY A 40 -0.35 5.58 9.86
CA GLY A 40 -0.07 4.76 11.03
C GLY A 40 1.29 4.09 10.90
N ALA A 41 1.84 3.62 11.98
CA ALA A 41 3.08 2.85 11.94
C ALA A 41 3.14 1.85 13.10
N ASP A 42 3.83 0.76 12.88
CA ASP A 42 4.30 -0.14 13.93
C ASP A 42 5.83 -0.21 13.92
N ASN A 43 6.40 -1.25 14.52
CA ASN A 43 7.85 -1.41 14.62
C ASN A 43 8.53 -1.75 13.28
N GLN A 44 7.78 -2.23 12.28
CA GLN A 44 8.30 -2.77 11.03
C GLN A 44 7.80 -2.02 9.81
N TYR A 45 6.55 -1.52 9.86
CA TYR A 45 5.81 -1.01 8.73
C TYR A 45 5.26 0.39 8.95
N VAL A 46 5.08 1.08 7.85
CA VAL A 46 4.31 2.32 7.77
C VAL A 46 3.03 2.02 7.01
N TYR A 47 1.90 2.47 7.51
CA TYR A 47 0.61 2.32 6.88
C TYR A 47 0.11 3.68 6.40
N VAL A 48 -0.40 3.75 5.19
CA VAL A 48 -0.87 4.99 4.58
C VAL A 48 -2.26 4.77 3.98
N LEU A 49 -3.22 5.53 4.46
CA LEU A 49 -4.54 5.64 3.84
C LEU A 49 -4.54 6.86 2.93
N ALA A 50 -4.89 6.70 1.66
CA ALA A 50 -4.79 7.78 0.68
C ALA A 50 -5.95 7.76 -0.32
N THR A 51 -6.33 8.95 -0.77
CA THR A 51 -7.14 9.11 -1.98
C THR A 51 -6.27 8.85 -3.20
N VAL A 52 -6.71 7.96 -4.07
CA VAL A 52 -5.98 7.52 -5.25
C VAL A 52 -6.84 7.57 -6.50
N ARG A 53 -6.19 7.71 -7.64
CA ARG A 53 -6.80 7.50 -8.95
C ARG A 53 -6.08 6.38 -9.68
N VAL A 54 -6.85 5.43 -10.19
CA VAL A 54 -6.34 4.36 -11.06
C VAL A 54 -6.83 4.65 -12.48
N PRO A 55 -5.98 5.25 -13.34
CA PRO A 55 -6.41 5.81 -14.63
C PRO A 55 -7.00 4.78 -15.59
N THR A 56 -6.57 3.53 -15.49
CA THR A 56 -6.97 2.46 -16.41
C THR A 56 -8.24 1.73 -15.98
N LEU A 57 -8.61 1.83 -14.70
CA LEU A 57 -9.70 1.05 -14.13
C LEU A 57 -10.89 1.90 -13.69
N ARG A 58 -10.68 3.20 -13.41
CA ARG A 58 -11.71 4.09 -12.88
C ARG A 58 -11.57 5.52 -13.37
N SER A 59 -12.70 6.12 -13.68
CA SER A 59 -12.80 7.55 -14.00
C SER A 59 -12.86 8.45 -12.76
N ALA A 60 -13.07 7.88 -11.58
CA ALA A 60 -13.23 8.60 -10.32
C ALA A 60 -12.09 8.26 -9.33
N ASP A 61 -11.92 9.13 -8.34
CA ASP A 61 -11.02 8.89 -7.24
C ASP A 61 -11.59 7.82 -6.32
N SER A 62 -10.72 6.99 -5.76
CA SER A 62 -11.05 5.97 -4.79
C SER A 62 -10.12 6.09 -3.57
N CYS A 63 -10.32 5.25 -2.57
CA CYS A 63 -9.45 5.20 -1.41
C CYS A 63 -8.68 3.88 -1.41
N ALA A 64 -7.42 3.93 -1.01
CA ALA A 64 -6.61 2.74 -0.84
C ALA A 64 -5.75 2.80 0.43
N LEU A 65 -5.51 1.64 1.01
CA LEU A 65 -4.65 1.44 2.17
C LEU A 65 -3.37 0.74 1.72
N PHE A 66 -2.25 1.32 2.06
CA PHE A 66 -0.94 0.82 1.69
C PHE A 66 -0.14 0.43 2.92
N ARG A 67 0.73 -0.57 2.77
CA ARG A 67 1.78 -0.92 3.72
C ARG A 67 3.14 -0.61 3.11
N GLY A 68 3.93 0.19 3.80
CA GLY A 68 5.29 0.55 3.43
C GLY A 68 6.31 -0.18 4.28
N TYR A 69 7.37 -0.66 3.66
CA TYR A 69 8.50 -1.28 4.34
C TYR A 69 9.83 -0.79 3.76
N ARG A 70 10.84 -0.85 4.60
CA ARG A 70 12.17 -0.36 4.26
C ARG A 70 12.99 -1.43 3.55
N LEU A 71 13.40 -1.14 2.33
CA LEU A 71 14.34 -1.97 1.58
C LEU A 71 15.79 -1.66 1.96
N ARG A 72 16.71 -2.51 1.51
CA ARG A 72 18.16 -2.23 1.60
C ARG A 72 18.48 -0.92 0.86
N GLY A 73 19.37 -0.10 1.42
CA GLY A 73 19.76 1.18 0.85
C GLY A 73 18.82 2.34 1.15
N ALA A 74 18.07 2.25 2.25
CA ALA A 74 17.16 3.30 2.75
C ALA A 74 15.98 3.67 1.84
N LYS A 75 15.71 2.86 0.81
CA LYS A 75 14.52 3.00 -0.03
C LYS A 75 13.31 2.40 0.64
N TRP A 76 12.14 2.93 0.32
CA TRP A 76 10.86 2.40 0.75
C TRP A 76 10.13 1.75 -0.42
N ALA A 77 9.43 0.66 -0.13
CA ALA A 77 8.49 0.06 -1.05
C ALA A 77 7.12 0.03 -0.37
N PHE A 78 6.08 0.23 -1.16
CA PHE A 78 4.72 0.21 -0.68
C PHE A 78 3.93 -0.81 -1.49
N GLU A 79 3.05 -1.54 -0.82
CA GLU A 79 2.09 -2.46 -1.41
C GLU A 79 0.69 -2.05 -1.04
N CYS A 80 -0.26 -2.23 -1.92
CA CYS A 80 -1.66 -1.97 -1.65
C CYS A 80 -2.26 -3.17 -0.91
N LEU A 81 -2.75 -2.95 0.31
CA LEU A 81 -3.42 -3.96 1.12
C LEU A 81 -4.92 -4.02 0.82
N TRP A 82 -5.51 -2.88 0.55
CA TRP A 82 -6.93 -2.75 0.31
C TRP A 82 -7.21 -1.55 -0.58
N GLU A 83 -8.21 -1.68 -1.42
CA GLU A 83 -8.72 -0.61 -2.27
C GLU A 83 -10.24 -0.62 -2.23
N ASP A 84 -10.83 0.55 -2.02
CA ASP A 84 -12.28 0.69 -2.14
C ASP A 84 -12.71 0.61 -3.60
N THR A 85 -13.79 -0.09 -3.83
CA THR A 85 -14.46 -0.16 -5.13
C THR A 85 -15.59 0.86 -5.29
N SER A 86 -16.00 1.52 -4.20
CA SER A 86 -17.00 2.56 -4.16
C SER A 86 -16.37 3.94 -4.40
N VAL A 87 -17.05 4.79 -5.14
CA VAL A 87 -16.61 6.17 -5.41
C VAL A 87 -17.45 7.19 -4.65
N THR A 88 -18.39 6.74 -3.83
CA THR A 88 -19.35 7.59 -3.12
C THR A 88 -19.04 7.78 -1.64
N GLU A 89 -18.01 7.07 -1.16
CA GLU A 89 -17.65 7.03 0.24
C GLU A 89 -16.50 7.99 0.55
N THR A 90 -16.50 8.55 1.75
CA THR A 90 -15.42 9.40 2.25
C THR A 90 -14.70 8.67 3.36
N TYR A 91 -13.38 8.65 3.26
CA TYR A 91 -12.50 8.00 4.23
C TYR A 91 -11.64 9.02 4.96
N TYR A 92 -11.28 8.74 6.19
CA TYR A 92 -10.48 9.64 7.01
C TYR A 92 -9.79 8.90 8.14
N ASN A 93 -8.67 9.49 8.56
CA ASN A 93 -7.83 9.02 9.64
C ASN A 93 -7.33 7.58 9.44
N LEU A 94 -6.27 7.25 10.12
CA LEU A 94 -5.74 5.89 10.20
C LEU A 94 -5.04 5.75 11.55
N ALA A 95 -5.34 4.70 12.27
CA ALA A 95 -4.61 4.32 13.47
C ALA A 95 -4.08 2.89 13.31
N ALA A 96 -2.84 2.68 13.67
CA ALA A 96 -2.20 1.37 13.77
C ALA A 96 -1.96 1.07 15.25
N VAL A 97 -2.50 -0.04 15.72
CA VAL A 97 -2.46 -0.42 17.14
C VAL A 97 -1.90 -1.85 17.25
N PRO A 98 -0.95 -2.11 18.15
CA PRO A 98 -0.51 -3.48 18.42
C PRO A 98 -1.70 -4.36 18.81
N PHE A 99 -1.81 -5.53 18.20
CA PHE A 99 -2.87 -6.49 18.46
C PHE A 99 -2.34 -7.93 18.42
N GLY A 100 -2.27 -8.57 19.56
CA GLY A 100 -1.61 -9.87 19.68
C GLY A 100 -0.15 -9.79 19.27
N ILE A 101 0.25 -10.62 18.31
CA ILE A 101 1.60 -10.61 17.71
C ILE A 101 1.68 -9.72 16.46
N GLY A 102 0.57 -9.15 16.00
CA GLY A 102 0.46 -8.34 14.78
C GLY A 102 0.02 -6.89 15.07
N THR A 103 -0.56 -6.28 14.04
CA THR A 103 -1.07 -4.92 14.08
C THR A 103 -2.52 -4.89 13.62
N ARG A 104 -3.36 -4.14 14.33
CA ARG A 104 -4.73 -3.85 13.93
C ARG A 104 -4.83 -2.42 13.42
N LEU A 105 -5.36 -2.26 12.22
CA LEU A 105 -5.58 -0.98 11.59
C LEU A 105 -7.05 -0.57 11.75
N TYR A 106 -7.27 0.71 12.03
CA TYR A 106 -8.60 1.32 12.14
C TYR A 106 -8.65 2.56 11.25
N TRP A 107 -9.71 2.71 10.47
CA TRP A 107 -9.96 3.96 9.73
C TRP A 107 -11.45 4.26 9.64
N GLY A 108 -11.76 5.55 9.56
CA GLY A 108 -13.14 6.03 9.46
C GLY A 108 -13.64 5.98 8.02
N GLN A 109 -14.94 5.75 7.88
CA GLN A 109 -15.66 5.78 6.61
C GLN A 109 -17.01 6.43 6.82
N THR A 110 -17.43 7.31 5.92
CA THR A 110 -18.78 7.84 5.85
C THR A 110 -19.41 7.43 4.52
N ALA A 111 -20.50 6.68 4.61
CA ALA A 111 -21.31 6.23 3.49
C ALA A 111 -22.77 6.58 3.73
N SER A 112 -23.42 7.25 2.76
CA SER A 112 -24.87 7.60 2.86
C SER A 112 -25.27 8.29 4.16
N GLY A 113 -24.39 9.13 4.73
CA GLY A 113 -24.62 9.86 5.96
C GLY A 113 -24.39 9.07 7.27
N ALA A 114 -24.04 7.80 7.20
CA ALA A 114 -23.63 6.99 8.32
C ALA A 114 -22.11 6.93 8.44
N THR A 115 -21.59 7.09 9.66
CA THR A 115 -20.15 6.97 9.94
C THR A 115 -19.87 5.62 10.58
N THR A 116 -18.91 4.90 10.04
CA THR A 116 -18.45 3.59 10.52
C THR A 116 -16.95 3.58 10.73
N THR A 117 -16.46 2.61 11.48
CA THR A 117 -15.03 2.33 11.62
C THR A 117 -14.74 1.01 10.96
N ASN A 118 -13.84 1.05 9.99
CA ASN A 118 -13.29 -0.15 9.37
C ASN A 118 -12.13 -0.69 10.20
N VAL A 119 -11.95 -2.00 10.17
CA VAL A 119 -10.91 -2.71 10.93
C VAL A 119 -10.25 -3.74 10.02
N MET A 120 -8.92 -3.81 10.08
CA MET A 120 -8.13 -4.83 9.40
C MET A 120 -7.02 -5.34 10.31
N ASP A 121 -6.92 -6.64 10.44
CA ASP A 121 -5.82 -7.28 11.19
C ASP A 121 -4.68 -7.62 10.23
N ILE A 122 -3.48 -7.17 10.59
CA ILE A 122 -2.25 -7.47 9.88
C ILE A 122 -1.46 -8.43 10.76
N PRO A 123 -1.33 -9.71 10.39
CA PRO A 123 -0.53 -10.67 11.15
C PRO A 123 0.96 -10.30 11.09
N ALA A 124 1.71 -10.61 12.15
CA ALA A 124 3.16 -10.38 12.19
C ALA A 124 3.90 -11.28 11.21
N GLU A 125 3.39 -12.48 10.99
CA GLU A 125 3.87 -13.45 10.02
C GLU A 125 2.68 -13.97 9.22
N TRP A 126 2.89 -14.22 7.93
CA TRP A 126 1.90 -14.94 7.13
C TRP A 126 1.90 -16.39 7.58
N ASP A 127 0.93 -16.74 8.40
CA ASP A 127 0.63 -18.11 8.75
C ASP A 127 -0.43 -18.64 7.77
N GLU A 128 -0.22 -19.83 7.26
CA GLU A 128 -1.20 -20.54 6.40
C GLU A 128 -2.56 -20.73 7.08
N THR A 129 -2.59 -20.64 8.41
CA THR A 129 -3.81 -20.72 9.22
C THR A 129 -4.49 -19.38 9.45
N ALA A 130 -3.86 -18.26 9.05
CA ALA A 130 -4.49 -16.96 9.14
C ALA A 130 -5.72 -16.94 8.24
N SER A 131 -6.88 -16.68 8.80
CA SER A 131 -8.19 -16.66 8.12
C SER A 131 -8.37 -15.45 7.18
N GLY A 132 -7.29 -14.99 6.56
CA GLY A 132 -7.30 -13.97 5.53
C GLY A 132 -7.62 -14.59 4.17
N SER A 133 -8.66 -14.12 3.50
CA SER A 133 -8.88 -14.49 2.10
C SER A 133 -7.92 -13.69 1.23
N PHE A 134 -7.09 -14.41 0.47
CA PHE A 134 -6.30 -13.79 -0.60
C PHE A 134 -7.23 -13.24 -1.68
N ALA A 135 -6.81 -12.15 -2.32
CA ALA A 135 -7.51 -11.67 -3.49
C ALA A 135 -7.54 -12.77 -4.56
N THR A 136 -8.71 -13.01 -5.17
CA THR A 136 -8.89 -14.03 -6.21
C THR A 136 -8.16 -13.68 -7.51
N SER A 137 -7.74 -12.42 -7.65
CA SER A 137 -6.96 -11.93 -8.79
C SER A 137 -6.12 -10.74 -8.37
N GLY A 138 -5.01 -10.54 -9.03
CA GLY A 138 -4.13 -9.39 -8.82
C GLY A 138 -3.46 -8.97 -10.11
N THR A 139 -3.06 -7.71 -10.20
CA THR A 139 -2.27 -7.19 -11.31
C THR A 139 -0.91 -6.77 -10.79
N MET A 140 0.13 -7.34 -11.38
CA MET A 140 1.49 -6.97 -11.06
C MET A 140 2.03 -6.00 -12.12
N TYR A 141 2.49 -4.84 -11.67
CA TYR A 141 3.21 -3.90 -12.53
C TYR A 141 4.70 -4.08 -12.34
N THR A 142 5.41 -4.39 -13.41
CA THR A 142 6.86 -4.47 -13.39
C THR A 142 7.47 -3.22 -14.01
N SER A 143 8.62 -2.80 -13.54
CA SER A 143 9.40 -1.77 -14.22
C SER A 143 9.82 -2.28 -15.61
N ILE A 144 9.87 -1.37 -16.58
CA ILE A 144 10.40 -1.70 -17.92
C ILE A 144 11.88 -2.10 -17.76
N ALA A 145 12.16 -3.38 -17.93
CA ALA A 145 13.54 -3.86 -17.97
C ALA A 145 14.20 -3.38 -19.25
N ARG A 146 14.99 -2.33 -19.15
CA ARG A 146 15.87 -1.87 -20.23
C ARG A 146 17.22 -2.54 -20.05
N ALA A 147 17.54 -3.53 -20.88
CA ALA A 147 18.92 -3.98 -20.97
C ALA A 147 19.76 -2.91 -21.69
N SER A 148 21.09 -2.97 -21.56
CA SER A 148 22.09 -1.95 -21.88
C SER A 148 22.08 -1.37 -23.31
N PHE A 149 21.19 -1.78 -24.20
CA PHE A 149 21.08 -1.29 -25.56
C PHE A 149 19.69 -0.69 -25.80
N PRO A 150 19.50 0.62 -25.60
CA PRO A 150 18.29 1.29 -26.00
C PRO A 150 18.20 1.29 -27.55
N GLY A 151 17.06 0.90 -28.07
CA GLY A 151 16.80 0.91 -29.53
C GLY A 151 16.59 -0.46 -30.16
N PHE A 152 16.84 -1.55 -29.45
CA PHE A 152 16.53 -2.89 -29.96
C PHE A 152 15.22 -3.41 -29.37
N VAL A 153 14.36 -3.98 -30.21
CA VAL A 153 13.18 -4.70 -29.76
C VAL A 153 13.63 -5.97 -29.05
N LYS A 154 13.35 -6.07 -27.77
CA LYS A 154 13.68 -7.24 -26.96
C LYS A 154 12.44 -8.03 -26.70
N ARG A 155 12.48 -9.32 -26.96
CA ARG A 155 11.42 -10.26 -26.58
C ARG A 155 11.88 -11.00 -25.33
N HIS A 156 11.08 -10.90 -24.26
CA HIS A 156 11.22 -11.80 -23.13
C HIS A 156 10.59 -13.13 -23.54
N LEU A 157 11.40 -14.18 -23.59
CA LEU A 157 10.96 -15.49 -24.07
C LEU A 157 10.17 -16.27 -23.03
N TRP A 158 10.31 -15.91 -21.75
CA TRP A 158 9.59 -16.56 -20.65
C TRP A 158 9.56 -15.66 -19.41
N PHE A 159 8.56 -15.88 -18.60
CA PHE A 159 8.39 -15.29 -17.27
C PHE A 159 8.13 -16.45 -16.30
N SER A 160 8.84 -16.50 -15.18
CA SER A 160 8.61 -17.46 -14.12
C SER A 160 8.17 -16.71 -12.86
N MET A 161 7.12 -17.17 -12.23
CA MET A 161 6.64 -16.68 -10.95
C MET A 161 6.52 -17.88 -10.01
N GLU A 162 7.27 -17.87 -8.92
CA GLU A 162 7.06 -18.78 -7.81
C GLU A 162 6.09 -18.13 -6.83
N THR A 163 5.05 -18.86 -6.47
CA THR A 163 4.12 -18.46 -5.42
C THR A 163 4.09 -19.55 -4.38
N ASP A 164 4.34 -19.17 -3.12
CA ASP A 164 4.12 -20.07 -2.00
C ASP A 164 2.62 -20.20 -1.73
N ASN A 165 2.15 -21.41 -1.44
CA ASN A 165 0.77 -21.70 -1.03
C ASN A 165 -0.33 -21.42 -2.05
N THR A 166 -0.14 -21.79 -3.32
CA THR A 166 -1.29 -21.97 -4.19
C THR A 166 -2.02 -23.26 -3.81
N SER A 167 -3.08 -23.15 -3.00
CA SER A 167 -3.98 -24.28 -2.81
C SER A 167 -4.63 -24.59 -4.16
N SER A 168 -4.31 -25.75 -4.72
CA SER A 168 -5.10 -26.32 -5.81
C SER A 168 -6.50 -26.65 -5.24
N SER A 169 -7.49 -25.82 -5.52
CA SER A 169 -8.87 -26.23 -5.37
C SER A 169 -9.14 -27.26 -6.45
N SER A 170 -9.15 -28.53 -6.07
CA SER A 170 -9.75 -29.63 -6.86
C SER A 170 -11.27 -29.51 -6.84
#